data_41f3faa4e132e79885f6188efe1ea6b0
#
_entry.id   41f3faa4e132e79885f6188efe1ea6b0
#
_cell.length_a   1.000
_cell.length_b   1.000
_cell.length_c   1.000
_cell.angle_alpha   90.00
_cell.angle_beta   90.00
_cell.angle_gamma   90.00
#
_symmetry.space_group_name_H-M   'P 1'
#
loop_
_entity.id
_entity.type
_entity.pdbx_description
1 polymer ?
#
loop_
_entity_poly.entity_id
_entity_poly.type
_entity_poly.pdbx_seq_one_letter_code
_entity_poly.pdbx_strand_id
1 'polypeptide(L)'
;MKSFTFKFDDSFDSKVYLFIYSKCDKNKNEYVIQEYQDSNQRIKYDLYLPNGCKALEISPKTGIELKVRISYNTIERCVNLYNIALNEDKLNDFFVIYGSAPKYDKDYSNSFTKENVKFFSYNHFKSKAKRVNYPSLQKKLTWKEEQDTAIKKANNLFHLGKNTLFLGAGVSSSAGLPSWDTLLHSMIKQSSQNENSEFDSEKLDRDCDNSSIIKGRYIKMLYNNNDHAFVASIKNALTVSTKNSLLVKNIGKVIKTKKINQIITYNYDDLIENELYLEGMDFTSISKSERLIGNSLPIYHVHGYIPIIREGIKYNPYDVRLSEDSYHEIYKDSYHWSNVIQLYALNNSTCFFIGLSMKDPNLRRLLDISTKRGDESIYHFAFLKRDEFTQHKLTENIFREMEVQIIWYEKYDELPDLINKISQ
;
A
#
# COMPACT_ATOMS: atom_id res chain seq x y z
N MET A 1 26.94 -19.19 -23.97
CA MET A 1 26.45 -18.75 -22.65
C MET A 1 25.46 -17.61 -22.87
N LYS A 2 24.17 -17.85 -22.76
CA LYS A 2 23.18 -16.77 -22.79
C LYS A 2 23.20 -16.10 -21.42
N SER A 3 23.57 -14.81 -21.38
CA SER A 3 23.47 -13.97 -20.18
C SER A 3 21.99 -13.71 -19.90
N PHE A 4 21.42 -14.41 -18.94
CA PHE A 4 20.12 -14.06 -18.39
C PHE A 4 20.31 -12.86 -17.45
N THR A 5 19.75 -11.71 -17.82
CA THR A 5 19.60 -10.56 -16.94
C THR A 5 18.47 -10.87 -15.97
N PHE A 6 18.82 -11.14 -14.70
CA PHE A 6 17.85 -11.39 -13.64
C PHE A 6 17.14 -10.10 -13.25
N LYS A 7 15.81 -10.11 -13.28
CA LYS A 7 15.00 -9.18 -12.52
C LYS A 7 14.85 -9.74 -11.11
N PHE A 8 15.51 -9.13 -10.14
CA PHE A 8 15.33 -9.45 -8.73
C PHE A 8 14.06 -8.77 -8.24
N ASP A 9 13.07 -9.57 -7.86
CA ASP A 9 11.88 -9.13 -7.16
C ASP A 9 11.98 -9.45 -5.66
N ASP A 10 11.06 -8.94 -4.86
CA ASP A 10 10.99 -9.21 -3.42
C ASP A 10 10.22 -10.51 -3.08
N SER A 11 10.02 -11.39 -4.05
CA SER A 11 9.33 -12.66 -3.87
C SER A 11 10.02 -13.56 -2.85
N PHE A 12 9.28 -14.52 -2.32
CA PHE A 12 9.83 -15.54 -1.43
C PHE A 12 10.98 -16.30 -2.10
N ASP A 13 10.80 -16.64 -3.37
CA ASP A 13 11.75 -17.42 -4.16
C ASP A 13 13.05 -16.63 -4.36
N SER A 14 12.97 -15.36 -4.73
CA SER A 14 14.13 -14.47 -4.84
C SER A 14 14.88 -14.31 -3.52
N LYS A 15 14.18 -14.21 -2.39
CA LYS A 15 14.80 -14.11 -1.05
C LYS A 15 15.57 -15.38 -0.69
N VAL A 16 15.01 -16.56 -0.95
CA VAL A 16 15.69 -17.83 -0.68
C VAL A 16 16.88 -18.01 -1.61
N TYR A 17 16.71 -17.72 -2.91
CA TYR A 17 17.79 -17.78 -3.88
C TYR A 17 18.97 -16.87 -3.48
N LEU A 18 18.71 -15.61 -3.22
CA LEU A 18 19.74 -14.63 -2.83
C LEU A 18 20.46 -15.04 -1.55
N PHE A 19 19.71 -15.59 -0.59
CA PHE A 19 20.30 -16.10 0.64
C PHE A 19 21.26 -17.26 0.35
N ILE A 20 20.87 -18.27 -0.44
CA ILE A 20 21.72 -19.41 -0.80
C ILE A 20 22.92 -18.92 -1.62
N TYR A 21 22.67 -18.12 -2.67
CA TYR A 21 23.73 -17.56 -3.51
C TYR A 21 24.79 -16.79 -2.71
N SER A 22 24.36 -16.02 -1.69
CA SER A 22 25.26 -15.28 -0.79
C SER A 22 26.16 -16.19 0.07
N LYS A 23 25.84 -17.47 0.20
CA LYS A 23 26.56 -18.45 1.01
C LYS A 23 27.45 -19.38 0.18
N CYS A 24 27.26 -19.43 -1.12
CA CYS A 24 28.08 -20.23 -2.02
C CYS A 24 29.48 -19.65 -2.21
N ASP A 25 30.52 -20.48 -2.04
CA ASP A 25 31.93 -20.09 -2.22
C ASP A 25 32.34 -20.28 -3.69
N LYS A 26 32.44 -19.17 -4.42
CA LYS A 26 32.82 -19.17 -5.85
C LYS A 26 34.21 -19.76 -6.07
N ASN A 27 35.14 -19.62 -5.13
CA ASN A 27 36.51 -20.20 -5.23
C ASN A 27 36.48 -21.73 -5.14
N LYS A 28 35.43 -22.30 -4.57
CA LYS A 28 35.18 -23.75 -4.49
C LYS A 28 34.21 -24.26 -5.55
N ASN A 29 33.92 -23.42 -6.53
CA ASN A 29 32.98 -23.74 -7.59
C ASN A 29 31.56 -24.05 -7.09
N GLU A 30 31.18 -23.49 -5.93
CA GLU A 30 29.82 -23.60 -5.39
C GLU A 30 28.93 -22.56 -6.09
N TYR A 31 27.79 -22.99 -6.60
CA TYR A 31 26.79 -22.12 -7.24
C TYR A 31 25.39 -22.71 -7.21
N VAL A 32 24.40 -21.90 -7.41
CA VAL A 32 22.99 -22.27 -7.46
C VAL A 32 22.41 -21.98 -8.84
N ILE A 33 21.69 -22.93 -9.40
CA ILE A 33 20.96 -22.80 -10.67
C ILE A 33 19.49 -22.61 -10.34
N GLN A 34 18.85 -21.58 -10.90
CA GLN A 34 17.40 -21.39 -10.83
C GLN A 34 16.70 -22.12 -11.95
N GLU A 35 15.46 -22.55 -11.68
CA GLU A 35 14.60 -23.22 -12.66
C GLU A 35 15.30 -24.35 -13.40
N TYR A 36 16.05 -25.17 -12.67
CA TYR A 36 16.76 -26.31 -13.28
C TYR A 36 15.76 -27.35 -13.78
N GLN A 37 15.96 -27.81 -15.02
CA GLN A 37 15.21 -28.88 -15.61
C GLN A 37 16.19 -29.98 -16.05
N ASP A 38 15.87 -31.22 -15.74
CA ASP A 38 16.71 -32.34 -16.12
C ASP A 38 16.72 -32.57 -17.65
N SER A 39 17.73 -33.31 -18.18
CA SER A 39 17.91 -33.55 -19.60
C SER A 39 16.71 -34.22 -20.26
N ASN A 40 15.88 -34.93 -19.51
CA ASN A 40 14.71 -35.66 -20.00
C ASN A 40 13.41 -34.86 -19.83
N GLN A 41 13.48 -33.61 -19.33
CA GLN A 41 12.34 -32.68 -19.07
C GLN A 41 11.26 -33.22 -18.12
N ARG A 42 11.57 -34.26 -17.35
CA ARG A 42 10.60 -34.92 -16.45
C ARG A 42 10.54 -34.31 -15.06
N ILE A 43 11.64 -33.68 -14.62
CA ILE A 43 11.78 -33.16 -13.27
C ILE A 43 12.29 -31.74 -13.37
N LYS A 44 11.55 -30.80 -12.70
CA LYS A 44 11.89 -29.39 -12.60
C LYS A 44 12.11 -29.05 -11.13
N TYR A 45 13.20 -28.34 -10.81
CA TYR A 45 13.49 -27.81 -9.48
C TYR A 45 13.47 -26.31 -9.52
N ASP A 46 12.96 -25.69 -8.46
CA ASP A 46 13.05 -24.22 -8.33
C ASP A 46 14.51 -23.80 -8.19
N LEU A 47 15.31 -24.53 -7.41
CA LEU A 47 16.76 -24.31 -7.29
C LEU A 47 17.52 -25.64 -7.33
N TYR A 48 18.75 -25.61 -7.88
CA TYR A 48 19.63 -26.78 -7.93
C TYR A 48 21.08 -26.39 -7.60
N LEU A 49 21.72 -27.18 -6.74
CA LEU A 49 23.11 -26.98 -6.33
C LEU A 49 23.96 -28.21 -6.79
N PRO A 50 24.60 -28.13 -7.96
CA PRO A 50 25.38 -29.27 -8.47
C PRO A 50 26.58 -29.60 -7.59
N ASN A 51 27.22 -28.61 -6.97
CA ASN A 51 28.41 -28.78 -6.13
C ASN A 51 28.12 -28.57 -4.64
N GLY A 52 26.84 -28.44 -4.28
CA GLY A 52 26.41 -28.16 -2.92
C GLY A 52 26.76 -26.75 -2.42
N CYS A 53 26.68 -26.56 -1.11
CA CYS A 53 27.11 -25.35 -0.41
C CYS A 53 27.56 -25.69 1.00
N LYS A 54 28.86 -25.65 1.25
CA LYS A 54 29.46 -26.05 2.54
C LYS A 54 29.01 -25.16 3.71
N ALA A 55 28.79 -23.86 3.46
CA ALA A 55 28.33 -22.92 4.48
C ALA A 55 26.90 -23.19 4.97
N LEU A 56 26.10 -23.87 4.17
CA LEU A 56 24.73 -24.28 4.48
C LEU A 56 24.61 -25.78 4.78
N GLU A 57 25.73 -26.52 4.76
CA GLU A 57 25.76 -27.98 4.91
C GLU A 57 24.88 -28.69 3.87
N ILE A 58 24.86 -28.16 2.64
CA ILE A 58 24.14 -28.73 1.49
C ILE A 58 25.10 -29.61 0.70
N SER A 59 24.70 -30.84 0.47
CA SER A 59 25.45 -31.81 -0.32
C SER A 59 25.51 -31.46 -1.82
N PRO A 60 26.51 -31.90 -2.59
CA PRO A 60 26.46 -31.85 -4.06
C PRO A 60 25.22 -32.55 -4.61
N LYS A 61 24.76 -32.12 -5.79
CA LYS A 61 23.55 -32.63 -6.46
C LYS A 61 22.28 -32.52 -5.58
N THR A 62 22.07 -31.38 -4.96
CA THR A 62 20.87 -31.10 -4.16
C THR A 62 19.85 -30.29 -4.94
N GLY A 63 18.62 -30.80 -5.05
CA GLY A 63 17.45 -30.08 -5.56
C GLY A 63 16.71 -29.37 -4.42
N ILE A 64 16.15 -28.20 -4.70
CA ILE A 64 15.36 -27.43 -3.74
C ILE A 64 14.05 -26.98 -4.38
N GLU A 65 12.96 -27.18 -3.67
CA GLU A 65 11.62 -26.71 -4.01
C GLU A 65 11.19 -25.62 -3.03
N LEU A 66 10.63 -24.54 -3.55
CA LEU A 66 10.22 -23.38 -2.78
C LEU A 66 8.70 -23.33 -2.68
N LYS A 67 8.17 -23.16 -1.48
CA LYS A 67 6.72 -23.04 -1.25
C LYS A 67 6.43 -21.89 -0.31
N VAL A 68 5.65 -20.92 -0.74
CA VAL A 68 5.23 -19.81 0.13
C VAL A 68 4.43 -20.36 1.31
N ARG A 69 3.57 -21.34 1.06
CA ARG A 69 2.79 -22.06 2.07
C ARG A 69 2.88 -23.57 1.82
N ILE A 70 2.97 -24.33 2.90
CA ILE A 70 2.95 -25.77 2.84
C ILE A 70 1.63 -26.30 3.40
N SER A 71 1.04 -27.31 2.73
CA SER A 71 -0.14 -28.05 3.19
C SER A 71 0.17 -29.55 3.18
N TYR A 72 -0.65 -30.34 3.83
CA TYR A 72 -0.48 -31.79 3.89
C TYR A 72 -0.40 -32.40 2.48
N ASN A 73 -1.32 -32.03 1.59
CA ASN A 73 -1.33 -32.49 0.20
C ASN A 73 -0.08 -32.04 -0.59
N THR A 74 0.47 -30.87 -0.26
CA THR A 74 1.72 -30.38 -0.87
C THR A 74 2.90 -31.24 -0.44
N ILE A 75 2.94 -31.63 0.84
CA ILE A 75 4.01 -32.49 1.39
C ILE A 75 3.98 -33.85 0.71
N GLU A 76 2.82 -34.50 0.65
CA GLU A 76 2.66 -35.83 0.03
C GLU A 76 3.05 -35.81 -1.45
N ARG A 77 2.62 -34.79 -2.20
CA ARG A 77 2.99 -34.58 -3.59
C ARG A 77 4.50 -34.38 -3.77
N CYS A 78 5.14 -33.59 -2.93
CA CYS A 78 6.59 -33.41 -2.94
C CYS A 78 7.29 -34.75 -2.69
N VAL A 79 6.95 -35.47 -1.65
CA VAL A 79 7.57 -36.78 -1.34
C VAL A 79 7.46 -37.76 -2.48
N ASN A 80 6.32 -37.85 -3.14
CA ASN A 80 6.12 -38.79 -4.28
C ASN A 80 6.96 -38.41 -5.51
N LEU A 81 7.00 -37.12 -5.87
CA LEU A 81 7.82 -36.63 -6.99
C LEU A 81 9.31 -36.91 -6.79
N TYR A 82 9.80 -36.82 -5.55
CA TYR A 82 11.22 -36.90 -5.25
C TYR A 82 11.70 -38.35 -5.01
N ASN A 83 10.84 -39.24 -4.59
CA ASN A 83 11.15 -40.65 -4.59
C ASN A 83 11.49 -41.15 -6.02
N ILE A 84 10.86 -40.56 -7.04
CA ILE A 84 11.16 -40.87 -8.45
C ILE A 84 12.56 -40.32 -8.82
N ALA A 85 12.87 -39.08 -8.43
CA ALA A 85 14.16 -38.44 -8.74
C ALA A 85 15.35 -39.10 -8.02
N LEU A 86 15.16 -39.54 -6.79
CA LEU A 86 16.19 -40.25 -6.00
C LEU A 86 16.47 -41.63 -6.56
N ASN A 87 15.48 -42.37 -7.04
CA ASN A 87 15.65 -43.71 -7.63
C ASN A 87 16.40 -43.69 -8.98
N GLU A 88 16.52 -42.52 -9.62
CA GLU A 88 17.24 -42.34 -10.88
C GLU A 88 18.69 -41.88 -10.69
N ASP A 89 19.26 -41.89 -9.46
CA ASP A 89 20.62 -41.47 -9.08
C ASP A 89 21.01 -40.04 -9.48
N LYS A 90 20.01 -39.18 -9.65
CA LYS A 90 20.23 -37.79 -10.10
C LYS A 90 20.41 -36.77 -8.98
N LEU A 91 19.98 -37.11 -7.77
CA LEU A 91 20.09 -36.29 -6.58
C LEU A 91 20.68 -37.05 -5.41
N ASN A 92 21.47 -36.34 -4.58
CA ASN A 92 21.92 -36.85 -3.28
C ASN A 92 20.97 -36.43 -2.15
N ASP A 93 20.45 -35.18 -2.22
CA ASP A 93 19.52 -34.63 -1.23
C ASP A 93 18.42 -33.84 -1.92
N PHE A 94 17.27 -33.75 -1.25
CA PHE A 94 16.20 -32.88 -1.68
C PHE A 94 15.63 -32.06 -0.52
N PHE A 95 15.54 -30.75 -0.71
CA PHE A 95 15.03 -29.83 0.30
C PHE A 95 13.74 -29.18 -0.17
N VAL A 96 12.79 -29.05 0.75
CA VAL A 96 11.59 -28.23 0.57
C VAL A 96 11.69 -27.08 1.58
N ILE A 97 11.88 -25.86 1.07
CA ILE A 97 11.93 -24.66 1.91
C ILE A 97 10.60 -23.92 1.81
N TYR A 98 9.96 -23.64 2.95
CA TYR A 98 8.66 -23.02 2.99
C TYR A 98 8.61 -21.75 3.85
N GLY A 99 7.75 -20.79 3.46
CA GLY A 99 7.58 -19.50 4.16
C GLY A 99 6.72 -19.61 5.40
N SER A 100 5.57 -20.30 5.30
CA SER A 100 4.62 -20.46 6.42
C SER A 100 3.98 -21.84 6.41
N ALA A 101 3.64 -22.33 7.62
CA ALA A 101 2.85 -23.54 7.84
C ALA A 101 1.52 -23.21 8.52
N PRO A 102 0.50 -24.09 8.43
CA PRO A 102 -0.76 -23.91 9.17
C PRO A 102 -0.53 -23.79 10.67
N LYS A 103 -1.37 -23.02 11.37
CA LYS A 103 -1.22 -22.65 12.79
C LYS A 103 -1.19 -23.83 13.80
N TYR A 104 -1.41 -25.07 13.38
CA TYR A 104 -1.56 -26.24 14.27
C TYR A 104 -0.34 -27.13 14.33
N ASP A 105 0.81 -26.71 13.76
CA ASP A 105 1.94 -27.61 13.64
C ASP A 105 3.10 -27.30 14.55
N LYS A 106 3.32 -28.26 15.42
CA LYS A 106 4.64 -28.60 15.91
C LYS A 106 5.54 -28.87 14.70
N ASP A 107 6.71 -28.26 14.70
CA ASP A 107 7.75 -28.36 13.68
C ASP A 107 7.63 -29.59 12.77
N TYR A 108 7.10 -29.44 11.55
CA TYR A 108 7.00 -30.51 10.56
C TYR A 108 8.36 -31.09 10.17
N SER A 109 9.45 -30.39 10.52
CA SER A 109 10.81 -30.83 10.24
C SER A 109 11.14 -32.20 10.85
N ASN A 110 10.43 -32.63 11.89
CA ASN A 110 10.68 -33.91 12.57
C ASN A 110 9.73 -35.06 12.15
N SER A 111 8.65 -34.77 11.42
CA SER A 111 7.61 -35.76 11.13
C SER A 111 7.76 -36.43 9.74
N PHE A 112 8.56 -35.89 8.85
CA PHE A 112 8.64 -36.32 7.43
C PHE A 112 10.07 -36.52 6.93
N THR A 113 11.00 -37.00 7.74
CA THR A 113 12.29 -37.49 7.25
C THR A 113 12.12 -38.89 6.70
N LYS A 114 11.84 -39.03 5.40
CA LYS A 114 12.34 -40.19 4.64
C LYS A 114 13.71 -39.80 4.12
N GLU A 115 14.66 -40.66 4.32
CA GLU A 115 16.12 -40.56 4.32
C GLU A 115 16.80 -39.42 3.56
N ASN A 116 16.19 -38.84 2.49
CA ASN A 116 16.82 -37.82 1.66
C ASN A 116 15.94 -36.61 1.33
N VAL A 117 14.69 -36.54 1.81
CA VAL A 117 13.80 -35.36 1.66
C VAL A 117 13.69 -34.61 2.97
N LYS A 118 14.17 -33.38 3.01
CA LYS A 118 14.22 -32.57 4.22
C LYS A 118 13.34 -31.30 4.07
N PHE A 119 12.47 -31.06 5.05
CA PHE A 119 11.58 -29.91 5.09
C PHE A 119 12.12 -28.87 6.06
N PHE A 120 12.21 -27.60 5.60
CA PHE A 120 12.70 -26.49 6.41
C PHE A 120 11.78 -25.28 6.31
N SER A 121 11.35 -24.73 7.43
CA SER A 121 10.89 -23.34 7.40
C SER A 121 12.07 -22.44 7.00
N TYR A 122 11.80 -21.36 6.28
CA TYR A 122 12.87 -20.45 5.84
C TYR A 122 13.68 -19.88 7.01
N ASN A 123 13.03 -19.60 8.13
CA ASN A 123 13.74 -19.14 9.33
C ASN A 123 14.67 -20.22 9.91
N HIS A 124 14.22 -21.48 9.99
CA HIS A 124 15.05 -22.58 10.43
C HIS A 124 16.19 -22.85 9.46
N PHE A 125 15.94 -22.82 8.15
CA PHE A 125 16.98 -22.97 7.13
C PHE A 125 18.07 -21.89 7.26
N LYS A 126 17.66 -20.62 7.48
CA LYS A 126 18.60 -19.51 7.73
C LYS A 126 19.44 -19.70 8.99
N SER A 127 18.87 -20.28 10.06
CA SER A 127 19.57 -20.50 11.31
C SER A 127 20.67 -21.57 11.21
N LYS A 128 20.57 -22.49 10.27
CA LYS A 128 21.59 -23.51 10.00
C LYS A 128 22.87 -22.96 9.36
N ALA A 129 22.79 -21.77 8.74
CA ALA A 129 23.96 -21.17 8.13
C ALA A 129 25.02 -20.91 9.21
N LYS A 130 26.18 -21.57 9.10
CA LYS A 130 27.33 -21.23 9.94
C LYS A 130 27.61 -19.73 9.78
N ARG A 131 27.86 -19.04 10.90
CA ARG A 131 28.27 -17.63 10.89
C ARG A 131 29.62 -17.52 10.19
N VAL A 132 29.60 -17.47 8.89
CA VAL A 132 30.75 -17.04 8.11
C VAL A 132 30.65 -15.51 8.05
N ASN A 133 31.59 -14.83 8.68
CA ASN A 133 31.72 -13.38 8.55
C ASN A 133 32.17 -13.07 7.12
N TYR A 134 31.22 -13.06 6.17
CA TYR A 134 31.42 -12.33 4.95
C TYR A 134 31.12 -10.84 5.23
N PRO A 135 31.96 -9.90 4.76
CA PRO A 135 31.56 -8.51 4.78
C PRO A 135 30.23 -8.41 4.05
N SER A 136 29.24 -7.89 4.73
CA SER A 136 27.89 -7.69 4.19
C SER A 136 27.99 -6.84 2.92
N LEU A 137 27.87 -7.44 1.75
CA LEU A 137 27.87 -6.76 0.45
C LEU A 137 26.57 -6.01 0.16
N GLN A 138 25.65 -5.99 1.10
CA GLN A 138 24.55 -5.05 1.11
C GLN A 138 24.64 -4.23 2.40
N LYS A 139 25.19 -3.02 2.27
CA LYS A 139 24.97 -1.95 3.22
C LYS A 139 23.45 -1.87 3.39
N LYS A 140 22.94 -2.24 4.56
CA LYS A 140 21.51 -2.11 4.84
C LYS A 140 21.20 -0.63 4.73
N LEU A 141 20.47 -0.25 3.67
CA LEU A 141 20.12 1.14 3.44
C LEU A 141 19.43 1.68 4.69
N THR A 142 19.80 2.87 5.07
CA THR A 142 19.03 3.61 6.08
C THR A 142 17.65 3.90 5.49
N TRP A 143 16.66 4.11 6.34
CA TRP A 143 15.33 4.45 5.84
C TRP A 143 15.33 5.77 5.02
N LYS A 144 16.27 6.70 5.24
CA LYS A 144 16.46 7.89 4.40
C LYS A 144 16.99 7.54 3.01
N GLU A 145 17.94 6.62 2.89
CA GLU A 145 18.42 6.13 1.58
C GLU A 145 17.30 5.36 0.84
N GLU A 146 16.45 4.63 1.58
CA GLU A 146 15.23 3.99 1.01
C GLU A 146 14.22 5.05 0.53
N GLN A 147 14.00 6.13 1.30
CA GLN A 147 13.18 7.28 0.91
C GLN A 147 13.71 7.92 -0.39
N ASP A 148 15.00 8.22 -0.47
CA ASP A 148 15.61 8.83 -1.66
C ASP A 148 15.46 7.93 -2.89
N THR A 149 15.61 6.62 -2.72
CA THR A 149 15.40 5.65 -3.80
C THR A 149 13.94 5.63 -4.26
N ALA A 150 12.99 5.64 -3.32
CA ALA A 150 11.56 5.70 -3.61
C ALA A 150 11.16 7.01 -4.33
N ILE A 151 11.72 8.15 -3.91
CA ILE A 151 11.51 9.45 -4.58
C ILE A 151 12.05 9.44 -6.01
N LYS A 152 13.25 8.90 -6.24
CA LYS A 152 13.80 8.77 -7.60
C LYS A 152 12.91 7.92 -8.50
N LYS A 153 12.39 6.80 -7.98
CA LYS A 153 11.44 5.95 -8.72
C LYS A 153 10.13 6.69 -8.99
N ALA A 154 9.60 7.41 -7.99
CA ALA A 154 8.39 8.22 -8.12
C ALA A 154 8.56 9.32 -9.18
N ASN A 155 9.69 10.03 -9.17
CA ASN A 155 10.03 11.04 -10.17
C ASN A 155 10.09 10.45 -11.58
N ASN A 156 10.81 9.33 -11.76
CA ASN A 156 10.89 8.66 -13.06
C ASN A 156 9.51 8.30 -13.61
N LEU A 157 8.63 7.70 -12.78
CA LEU A 157 7.28 7.31 -13.19
C LEU A 157 6.38 8.53 -13.44
N PHE A 158 6.54 9.60 -12.63
CA PHE A 158 5.82 10.86 -12.85
C PHE A 158 6.09 11.43 -14.25
N HIS A 159 7.33 11.38 -14.70
CA HIS A 159 7.72 11.91 -16.02
C HIS A 159 7.30 11.03 -17.18
N LEU A 160 7.07 9.74 -16.99
CA LEU A 160 6.70 8.80 -18.04
C LEU A 160 5.25 8.93 -18.50
N GLY A 161 4.34 9.48 -17.68
CA GLY A 161 3.00 9.42 -18.19
C GLY A 161 1.85 10.01 -17.41
N LYS A 162 0.80 9.23 -17.30
CA LYS A 162 -0.48 9.60 -16.70
C LYS A 162 -0.41 9.50 -15.18
N ASN A 163 -0.65 10.60 -14.50
CA ASN A 163 -0.60 10.65 -13.05
C ASN A 163 -1.93 11.11 -12.46
N THR A 164 -2.30 10.54 -11.32
CA THR A 164 -3.46 10.94 -10.51
C THR A 164 -3.00 11.30 -9.11
N LEU A 165 -3.48 12.43 -8.60
CA LEU A 165 -3.31 12.78 -7.19
C LEU A 165 -4.50 12.29 -6.39
N PHE A 166 -4.24 11.56 -5.30
CA PHE A 166 -5.21 11.23 -4.26
C PHE A 166 -4.91 12.10 -3.04
N LEU A 167 -5.84 12.98 -2.69
CA LEU A 167 -5.64 13.96 -1.64
C LEU A 167 -6.52 13.66 -0.42
N GLY A 168 -5.96 13.81 0.77
CA GLY A 168 -6.68 13.60 2.02
C GLY A 168 -6.52 14.73 3.01
N ALA A 169 -7.12 14.58 4.20
CA ALA A 169 -7.25 15.59 5.24
C ALA A 169 -5.92 16.22 5.68
N GLY A 170 -4.79 15.53 5.53
CA GLY A 170 -3.48 16.10 5.81
C GLY A 170 -3.11 17.29 4.93
N VAL A 171 -3.66 17.37 3.70
CA VAL A 171 -3.50 18.54 2.83
C VAL A 171 -4.24 19.72 3.42
N SER A 172 -5.50 19.55 3.80
CA SER A 172 -6.35 20.60 4.40
C SER A 172 -5.83 21.03 5.77
N SER A 173 -5.36 20.09 6.59
CA SER A 173 -4.77 20.38 7.90
C SER A 173 -3.49 21.22 7.81
N SER A 174 -2.73 21.08 6.72
CA SER A 174 -1.56 21.95 6.47
C SER A 174 -1.92 23.43 6.28
N ALA A 175 -3.15 23.71 5.85
CA ALA A 175 -3.71 25.05 5.73
C ALA A 175 -4.52 25.48 6.97
N GLY A 176 -4.53 24.68 8.04
CA GLY A 176 -5.18 25.01 9.31
C GLY A 176 -6.62 24.51 9.45
N LEU A 177 -7.13 23.76 8.47
CA LEU A 177 -8.44 23.11 8.61
C LEU A 177 -8.36 21.95 9.63
N PRO A 178 -9.49 21.60 10.28
CA PRO A 178 -9.51 20.55 11.29
C PRO A 178 -9.17 19.19 10.73
N SER A 179 -8.53 18.36 11.54
CA SER A 179 -8.44 16.91 11.30
C SER A 179 -9.82 16.26 11.44
N TRP A 180 -9.97 15.01 10.99
CA TRP A 180 -11.21 14.24 11.19
C TRP A 180 -11.69 14.23 12.63
N ASP A 181 -10.80 13.94 13.58
CA ASP A 181 -11.17 13.89 15.00
C ASP A 181 -11.61 15.27 15.50
N THR A 182 -10.89 16.33 15.14
CA THR A 182 -11.25 17.70 15.50
C THR A 182 -12.59 18.11 14.87
N LEU A 183 -12.83 17.72 13.61
CA LEU A 183 -14.10 17.95 12.92
C LEU A 183 -15.26 17.30 13.68
N LEU A 184 -15.16 16.02 13.98
CA LEU A 184 -16.21 15.27 14.69
C LEU A 184 -16.47 15.83 16.09
N HIS A 185 -15.42 16.19 16.85
CA HIS A 185 -15.56 16.84 18.14
C HIS A 185 -16.26 18.21 18.05
N SER A 186 -15.95 19.00 17.01
CA SER A 186 -16.62 20.28 16.76
C SER A 186 -18.10 20.11 16.48
N MET A 187 -18.47 19.09 15.69
CA MET A 187 -19.87 18.76 15.38
C MET A 187 -20.65 18.34 16.63
N ILE A 188 -20.05 17.50 17.50
CA ILE A 188 -20.65 17.11 18.79
C ILE A 188 -20.90 18.36 19.64
N LYS A 189 -19.92 19.24 19.76
CA LYS A 189 -20.05 20.49 20.53
C LYS A 189 -21.16 21.39 19.99
N GLN A 190 -21.31 21.49 18.68
CA GLN A 190 -22.40 22.25 18.05
C GLN A 190 -23.77 21.63 18.36
N SER A 191 -23.92 20.29 18.36
CA SER A 191 -25.18 19.63 18.71
C SER A 191 -25.57 19.84 20.18
N SER A 192 -24.60 19.77 21.10
CA SER A 192 -24.81 19.92 22.55
C SER A 192 -25.25 21.30 22.96
N GLN A 193 -25.00 22.33 22.16
CA GLN A 193 -25.49 23.68 22.41
C GLN A 193 -27.01 23.81 22.20
N ASN A 194 -27.63 22.86 21.49
CA ASN A 194 -29.05 22.88 21.18
C ASN A 194 -29.91 22.05 22.16
N GLU A 195 -29.31 21.15 22.95
CA GLU A 195 -30.00 20.31 23.93
C GLU A 195 -29.13 20.15 25.20
N ASN A 196 -29.76 20.19 26.39
CA ASN A 196 -29.13 19.96 27.70
C ASN A 196 -28.64 18.53 27.93
N SER A 197 -28.04 17.90 26.94
CA SER A 197 -27.52 16.51 27.05
C SER A 197 -26.06 16.52 27.51
N GLU A 198 -25.76 15.85 28.63
CA GLU A 198 -24.41 15.45 29.03
C GLU A 198 -23.87 14.44 28.05
N PHE A 199 -23.46 14.90 26.86
CA PHE A 199 -22.84 14.03 25.87
C PHE A 199 -21.35 13.93 26.16
N ASP A 200 -20.90 12.72 26.53
CA ASP A 200 -19.50 12.42 26.85
C ASP A 200 -18.77 11.90 25.60
N SER A 201 -17.92 12.76 25.04
CA SER A 201 -17.14 12.43 23.84
C SER A 201 -16.16 11.27 24.07
N GLU A 202 -15.64 11.08 25.28
CA GLU A 202 -14.73 9.99 25.60
C GLU A 202 -15.47 8.63 25.65
N LYS A 203 -16.71 8.63 26.11
CA LYS A 203 -17.57 7.43 26.04
C LYS A 203 -17.88 7.08 24.60
N LEU A 204 -18.21 8.05 23.74
CA LEU A 204 -18.45 7.84 22.34
C LEU A 204 -17.23 7.23 21.64
N ASP A 205 -16.03 7.69 21.95
CA ASP A 205 -14.80 7.15 21.39
C ASP A 205 -14.64 5.67 21.70
N ARG A 206 -14.96 5.24 22.91
CA ARG A 206 -14.96 3.82 23.33
C ARG A 206 -16.06 3.02 22.65
N ASP A 207 -17.28 3.53 22.60
CA ASP A 207 -18.43 2.85 22.01
C ASP A 207 -18.28 2.63 20.50
N CYS A 208 -17.48 3.46 19.84
CA CYS A 208 -17.23 3.38 18.39
C CYS A 208 -15.89 2.70 18.02
N ASP A 209 -15.16 2.08 18.95
CA ASP A 209 -13.83 1.49 18.72
C ASP A 209 -12.87 2.44 17.98
N ASN A 210 -12.96 3.75 18.25
CA ASN A 210 -12.25 4.81 17.56
C ASN A 210 -12.53 4.89 16.03
N SER A 211 -13.59 4.27 15.53
CA SER A 211 -13.97 4.35 14.12
C SER A 211 -14.66 5.68 13.81
N SER A 212 -14.03 6.51 12.98
CA SER A 212 -14.59 7.81 12.56
C SER A 212 -15.91 7.67 11.80
N ILE A 213 -16.10 6.58 11.05
CA ILE A 213 -17.31 6.32 10.26
C ILE A 213 -18.48 5.98 11.19
N ILE A 214 -18.24 5.13 12.21
CA ILE A 214 -19.24 4.80 13.22
C ILE A 214 -19.60 6.04 14.03
N LYS A 215 -18.60 6.81 14.49
CA LYS A 215 -18.83 8.12 15.16
C LYS A 215 -19.70 9.04 14.32
N GLY A 216 -19.42 9.12 13.00
CA GLY A 216 -20.23 9.91 12.07
C GLY A 216 -21.72 9.54 12.10
N ARG A 217 -22.06 8.27 12.20
CA ARG A 217 -23.45 7.81 12.33
C ARG A 217 -24.09 8.25 13.65
N TYR A 218 -23.37 8.08 14.79
CA TYR A 218 -23.87 8.57 16.08
C TYR A 218 -24.10 10.09 16.08
N ILE A 219 -23.15 10.84 15.52
CA ILE A 219 -23.28 12.28 15.41
C ILE A 219 -24.47 12.67 14.52
N LYS A 220 -24.70 11.97 13.40
CA LYS A 220 -25.85 12.22 12.53
C LYS A 220 -27.18 12.05 13.29
N MET A 221 -27.28 11.10 14.21
CA MET A 221 -28.45 10.94 15.09
C MET A 221 -28.67 12.15 16.00
N LEU A 222 -27.61 12.82 16.49
CA LEU A 222 -27.72 14.05 17.28
C LEU A 222 -28.34 15.22 16.49
N TYR A 223 -28.33 15.12 15.16
CA TYR A 223 -29.02 16.06 14.27
C TYR A 223 -30.36 15.50 13.78
N ASN A 224 -30.98 14.55 14.50
CA ASN A 224 -32.25 13.91 14.16
C ASN A 224 -32.29 13.33 12.75
N ASN A 225 -31.14 12.82 12.26
CA ASN A 225 -30.96 12.34 10.89
C ASN A 225 -31.31 13.37 9.80
N ASN A 226 -31.26 14.65 10.13
CA ASN A 226 -31.47 15.71 9.16
C ASN A 226 -30.15 16.01 8.42
N ASP A 227 -30.04 15.57 7.17
CA ASP A 227 -28.83 15.71 6.35
C ASP A 227 -28.43 17.17 6.15
N HIS A 228 -29.37 18.10 6.01
CA HIS A 228 -29.06 19.54 5.88
C HIS A 228 -28.42 20.08 7.15
N ALA A 229 -28.98 19.82 8.34
CA ALA A 229 -28.43 20.27 9.61
C ALA A 229 -27.06 19.60 9.87
N PHE A 230 -26.94 18.33 9.59
CA PHE A 230 -25.70 17.56 9.73
C PHE A 230 -24.58 18.14 8.83
N VAL A 231 -24.85 18.35 7.54
CA VAL A 231 -23.86 18.91 6.61
C VAL A 231 -23.57 20.40 6.90
N ALA A 232 -24.57 21.16 7.36
CA ALA A 232 -24.34 22.55 7.84
C ALA A 232 -23.36 22.57 9.02
N SER A 233 -23.42 21.59 9.94
CA SER A 233 -22.46 21.48 11.05
C SER A 233 -21.06 21.14 10.58
N ILE A 234 -20.90 20.29 9.54
CA ILE A 234 -19.61 20.04 8.89
C ILE A 234 -19.06 21.35 8.32
N LYS A 235 -19.87 22.09 7.55
CA LYS A 235 -19.47 23.37 6.96
C LYS A 235 -19.01 24.36 8.02
N ASN A 236 -19.77 24.49 9.08
CA ASN A 236 -19.44 25.43 10.20
C ASN A 236 -18.09 25.00 10.84
N ALA A 237 -17.86 23.69 11.04
CA ALA A 237 -16.63 23.22 11.62
C ALA A 237 -15.41 23.42 10.69
N LEU A 238 -15.62 23.37 9.38
CA LEU A 238 -14.58 23.62 8.36
C LEU A 238 -14.35 25.15 8.13
N THR A 239 -15.31 25.99 8.43
CA THR A 239 -15.20 27.45 8.22
C THR A 239 -14.34 28.06 9.31
N VAL A 240 -13.03 27.93 9.17
CA VAL A 240 -12.00 28.50 10.03
C VAL A 240 -11.05 29.35 9.18
N SER A 241 -10.28 30.22 9.85
CA SER A 241 -9.27 31.04 9.16
C SER A 241 -8.19 30.11 8.56
N THR A 242 -8.10 30.07 7.26
CA THR A 242 -7.07 29.30 6.55
C THR A 242 -5.73 30.00 6.59
N LYS A 243 -4.66 29.19 6.67
CA LYS A 243 -3.27 29.68 6.63
C LYS A 243 -2.68 29.38 5.26
N ASN A 244 -1.69 30.18 4.89
CA ASN A 244 -0.92 29.92 3.67
C ASN A 244 -0.14 28.60 3.82
N SER A 245 -0.50 27.59 3.03
CA SER A 245 0.11 26.27 3.09
C SER A 245 1.13 26.08 1.97
N LEU A 246 2.38 25.79 2.35
CA LEU A 246 3.43 25.44 1.40
C LEU A 246 3.10 24.12 0.67
N LEU A 247 2.45 23.17 1.35
CA LEU A 247 2.03 21.91 0.75
C LEU A 247 1.00 22.14 -0.37
N VAL A 248 -0.04 22.93 -0.13
CA VAL A 248 -1.05 23.27 -1.14
C VAL A 248 -0.40 23.95 -2.33
N LYS A 249 0.48 24.92 -2.10
CA LYS A 249 1.24 25.60 -3.18
C LYS A 249 2.11 24.66 -3.99
N ASN A 250 2.79 23.72 -3.33
CA ASN A 250 3.65 22.76 -4.03
C ASN A 250 2.83 21.73 -4.82
N ILE A 251 1.65 21.33 -4.33
CA ILE A 251 0.68 20.55 -5.11
C ILE A 251 0.24 21.36 -6.35
N GLY A 252 -0.09 22.64 -6.22
CA GLY A 252 -0.40 23.52 -7.34
C GLY A 252 0.71 23.55 -8.39
N LYS A 253 1.98 23.64 -7.97
CA LYS A 253 3.13 23.59 -8.89
C LYS A 253 3.22 22.26 -9.62
N VAL A 254 3.01 21.14 -8.93
CA VAL A 254 2.99 19.80 -9.54
C VAL A 254 1.88 19.71 -10.60
N ILE A 255 0.71 20.24 -10.32
CA ILE A 255 -0.42 20.27 -11.27
C ILE A 255 -0.08 21.12 -12.49
N LYS A 256 0.62 22.25 -12.32
CA LYS A 256 1.08 23.11 -13.44
C LYS A 256 1.99 22.41 -14.44
N THR A 257 2.63 21.33 -14.08
CA THR A 257 3.45 20.54 -15.03
C THR A 257 2.63 19.91 -16.16
N LYS A 258 1.29 19.94 -16.07
CA LYS A 258 0.33 19.31 -16.99
C LYS A 258 0.50 17.79 -17.12
N LYS A 259 1.16 17.17 -16.14
CA LYS A 259 1.34 15.72 -16.08
C LYS A 259 0.31 15.04 -15.18
N ILE A 260 -0.54 15.82 -14.51
CA ILE A 260 -1.67 15.34 -13.71
C ILE A 260 -2.91 15.34 -14.59
N ASN A 261 -3.54 14.18 -14.73
CA ASN A 261 -4.72 14.00 -15.56
C ASN A 261 -6.04 14.17 -14.78
N GLN A 262 -5.99 13.93 -13.49
CA GLN A 262 -7.14 14.05 -12.58
C GLN A 262 -6.69 14.13 -11.13
N ILE A 263 -7.55 14.70 -10.29
CA ILE A 263 -7.39 14.73 -8.85
C ILE A 263 -8.58 13.99 -8.23
N ILE A 264 -8.32 13.12 -7.27
CA ILE A 264 -9.33 12.45 -6.45
C ILE A 264 -9.09 12.90 -5.02
N THR A 265 -10.08 13.57 -4.42
CA THR A 265 -9.95 14.06 -3.07
C THR A 265 -11.00 13.46 -2.15
N TYR A 266 -10.57 13.13 -0.95
CA TYR A 266 -11.39 12.69 0.18
C TYR A 266 -11.81 13.88 1.06
N ASN A 267 -11.29 15.08 0.74
CA ASN A 267 -11.61 16.30 1.45
C ASN A 267 -12.92 16.90 0.93
N TYR A 268 -13.64 17.56 1.80
CA TYR A 268 -14.85 18.29 1.44
C TYR A 268 -14.56 19.70 0.90
N ASP A 269 -13.47 20.31 1.39
CA ASP A 269 -13.13 21.71 1.13
C ASP A 269 -12.63 21.97 -0.30
N ASP A 270 -12.58 23.25 -0.64
CA ASP A 270 -12.17 23.78 -1.95
C ASP A 270 -10.78 24.45 -1.95
N LEU A 271 -9.86 24.00 -1.07
CA LEU A 271 -8.52 24.57 -0.96
C LEU A 271 -7.71 24.40 -2.26
N ILE A 272 -7.79 23.26 -2.89
CA ILE A 272 -7.06 22.98 -4.15
C ILE A 272 -7.67 23.78 -5.28
N GLU A 273 -8.99 23.84 -5.37
CA GLU A 273 -9.71 24.66 -6.34
C GLU A 273 -9.35 26.14 -6.21
N ASN A 274 -9.27 26.62 -5.00
CA ASN A 274 -8.87 28.02 -4.75
C ASN A 274 -7.42 28.28 -5.20
N GLU A 275 -6.49 27.37 -4.90
CA GLU A 275 -5.10 27.47 -5.39
C GLU A 275 -5.04 27.49 -6.91
N LEU A 276 -5.76 26.56 -7.58
CA LEU A 276 -5.80 26.49 -9.03
C LEU A 276 -6.46 27.71 -9.67
N TYR A 277 -7.51 28.24 -9.04
CA TYR A 277 -8.17 29.46 -9.48
C TYR A 277 -7.23 30.68 -9.43
N LEU A 278 -6.49 30.83 -8.32
CA LEU A 278 -5.49 31.89 -8.17
C LEU A 278 -4.34 31.78 -9.19
N GLU A 279 -4.03 30.56 -9.63
CA GLU A 279 -3.03 30.27 -10.62
C GLU A 279 -3.55 30.32 -12.07
N GLY A 280 -4.84 30.67 -12.28
CA GLY A 280 -5.46 30.79 -13.59
C GLY A 280 -5.62 29.47 -14.36
N MET A 281 -5.77 28.34 -13.64
CA MET A 281 -5.91 27.02 -14.23
C MET A 281 -7.39 26.62 -14.37
N ASP A 282 -7.74 26.00 -15.49
CA ASP A 282 -9.07 25.45 -15.71
C ASP A 282 -9.23 24.09 -15.01
N PHE A 283 -10.29 23.97 -14.23
CA PHE A 283 -10.67 22.75 -13.53
C PHE A 283 -12.19 22.60 -13.42
N THR A 284 -12.64 21.38 -13.12
CA THR A 284 -14.06 21.07 -12.84
C THR A 284 -14.16 20.20 -11.61
N SER A 285 -14.84 20.72 -10.55
CA SER A 285 -15.14 19.96 -9.33
C SER A 285 -16.36 19.08 -9.53
N ILE A 286 -16.24 17.80 -9.21
CA ILE A 286 -17.25 16.75 -9.45
C ILE A 286 -17.51 16.01 -8.14
N SER A 287 -18.75 16.04 -7.64
CA SER A 287 -19.16 15.32 -6.40
C SER A 287 -20.25 14.28 -6.61
N LYS A 288 -20.68 14.06 -7.85
CA LYS A 288 -21.71 13.11 -8.23
C LYS A 288 -21.41 12.50 -9.59
N SER A 289 -22.25 11.58 -10.04
CA SER A 289 -22.15 11.01 -11.39
C SER A 289 -22.48 12.06 -12.44
N GLU A 290 -21.45 12.69 -12.97
CA GLU A 290 -21.56 13.71 -14.02
C GLU A 290 -20.57 13.44 -15.17
N ARG A 291 -20.96 13.82 -16.37
CA ARG A 291 -20.08 13.75 -17.54
C ARG A 291 -19.15 14.95 -17.56
N LEU A 292 -17.85 14.71 -17.57
CA LEU A 292 -16.88 15.77 -17.82
C LEU A 292 -17.08 16.32 -19.24
N ILE A 293 -17.24 17.64 -19.34
CA ILE A 293 -17.37 18.33 -20.64
C ILE A 293 -16.13 19.25 -20.79
N GLY A 294 -15.44 19.12 -21.92
CA GLY A 294 -14.23 19.91 -22.19
C GLY A 294 -12.94 19.26 -21.72
N ASN A 295 -11.87 20.06 -21.64
CA ASN A 295 -10.51 19.62 -21.31
C ASN A 295 -10.01 20.16 -19.96
N SER A 296 -10.91 20.64 -19.10
CA SER A 296 -10.55 21.10 -17.77
C SER A 296 -10.07 19.94 -16.89
N LEU A 297 -9.19 20.23 -15.93
CA LEU A 297 -8.69 19.24 -14.97
C LEU A 297 -9.83 18.78 -14.06
N PRO A 298 -10.25 17.50 -14.07
CA PRO A 298 -11.28 17.02 -13.16
C PRO A 298 -10.76 16.86 -11.73
N ILE A 299 -11.53 17.35 -10.76
CA ILE A 299 -11.33 17.17 -9.32
C ILE A 299 -12.54 16.42 -8.78
N TYR A 300 -12.35 15.14 -8.46
CA TYR A 300 -13.40 14.27 -7.96
C TYR A 300 -13.44 14.25 -6.45
N HIS A 301 -14.51 14.80 -5.86
CA HIS A 301 -14.78 14.77 -4.42
C HIS A 301 -15.57 13.50 -4.07
N VAL A 302 -14.85 12.41 -3.83
CA VAL A 302 -15.48 11.08 -3.63
C VAL A 302 -16.27 10.94 -2.34
N HIS A 303 -16.08 11.86 -1.39
CA HIS A 303 -16.83 11.95 -0.14
C HIS A 303 -17.79 13.14 -0.09
N GLY A 304 -17.95 13.86 -1.20
CA GLY A 304 -18.77 15.06 -1.30
C GLY A 304 -17.96 16.35 -1.26
N TYR A 305 -18.61 17.45 -1.62
CA TYR A 305 -18.02 18.76 -1.82
C TYR A 305 -18.73 19.83 -0.99
N ILE A 306 -18.01 20.58 -0.20
CA ILE A 306 -18.51 21.70 0.61
C ILE A 306 -17.57 22.88 0.41
N PRO A 307 -17.86 23.81 -0.50
CA PRO A 307 -17.04 25.00 -0.72
C PRO A 307 -17.09 25.92 0.51
N ILE A 308 -15.92 26.23 1.03
CA ILE A 308 -15.75 27.07 2.25
C ILE A 308 -14.97 28.35 1.97
N ILE A 309 -14.20 28.41 0.88
CA ILE A 309 -13.36 29.56 0.53
C ILE A 309 -13.98 30.34 -0.61
N ARG A 310 -14.46 29.67 -1.64
CA ARG A 310 -15.03 30.28 -2.85
C ARG A 310 -16.51 30.51 -2.66
N GLU A 311 -16.92 31.76 -2.53
CA GLU A 311 -18.32 32.16 -2.31
C GLU A 311 -19.20 31.88 -3.54
N GLY A 312 -20.51 31.67 -3.30
CA GLY A 312 -21.51 31.49 -4.35
C GLY A 312 -21.54 30.12 -5.07
N ILE A 313 -20.63 29.23 -4.72
CA ILE A 313 -20.63 27.86 -5.29
C ILE A 313 -21.70 27.01 -4.62
N LYS A 314 -22.59 26.45 -5.42
CA LYS A 314 -23.63 25.54 -4.94
C LYS A 314 -23.07 24.15 -4.67
N TYR A 315 -23.55 23.50 -3.64
CA TYR A 315 -23.26 22.09 -3.31
C TYR A 315 -24.55 21.39 -2.88
N ASN A 316 -24.55 20.07 -2.97
CA ASN A 316 -25.69 19.24 -2.56
C ASN A 316 -25.35 18.49 -1.26
N PRO A 317 -26.03 18.75 -0.14
CA PRO A 317 -25.80 18.05 1.12
C PRO A 317 -25.90 16.53 1.03
N TYR A 318 -26.75 16.01 0.14
CA TYR A 318 -26.94 14.57 -0.04
C TYR A 318 -25.75 13.85 -0.70
N ASP A 319 -24.80 14.59 -1.25
CA ASP A 319 -23.58 14.01 -1.84
C ASP A 319 -22.48 13.80 -0.79
N VAL A 320 -22.63 14.34 0.43
CA VAL A 320 -21.65 14.29 1.51
C VAL A 320 -21.67 12.93 2.22
N ARG A 321 -20.53 12.29 2.31
CA ARG A 321 -20.34 10.95 2.89
C ARG A 321 -19.45 11.03 4.13
N LEU A 322 -20.02 10.98 5.33
CA LEU A 322 -19.29 10.99 6.60
C LEU A 322 -19.68 9.79 7.49
N SER A 323 -20.94 9.39 7.45
CA SER A 323 -21.51 8.40 8.35
C SER A 323 -21.48 6.98 7.75
N GLU A 324 -21.52 5.97 8.61
CA GLU A 324 -21.47 4.56 8.25
C GLU A 324 -22.56 4.16 7.22
N ASP A 325 -23.77 4.66 7.38
CA ASP A 325 -24.89 4.41 6.44
C ASP A 325 -24.57 4.91 5.04
N SER A 326 -23.94 6.10 4.91
CA SER A 326 -23.52 6.62 3.62
C SER A 326 -22.37 5.84 2.98
N TYR A 327 -21.49 5.24 3.79
CA TYR A 327 -20.45 4.32 3.30
C TYR A 327 -21.05 2.99 2.82
N HIS A 328 -22.09 2.48 3.49
CA HIS A 328 -22.80 1.28 3.06
C HIS A 328 -23.43 1.44 1.66
N GLU A 329 -23.90 2.62 1.29
CA GLU A 329 -24.38 2.89 -0.08
C GLU A 329 -23.28 2.68 -1.12
N ILE A 330 -22.06 3.15 -0.84
CA ILE A 330 -20.91 2.97 -1.72
C ILE A 330 -20.51 1.48 -1.82
N TYR A 331 -20.63 0.72 -0.73
CA TYR A 331 -20.29 -0.71 -0.73
C TYR A 331 -21.31 -1.58 -1.45
N LYS A 332 -22.61 -1.25 -1.32
CA LYS A 332 -23.70 -2.00 -1.96
C LYS A 332 -23.66 -1.89 -3.48
N ASP A 333 -23.29 -0.73 -3.99
CA ASP A 333 -23.19 -0.49 -5.41
C ASP A 333 -21.73 -0.59 -5.89
N SER A 334 -21.37 -1.74 -6.45
CA SER A 334 -20.05 -1.96 -7.01
C SER A 334 -19.73 -1.00 -8.18
N TYR A 335 -20.74 -0.46 -8.83
CA TYR A 335 -20.65 0.50 -9.93
C TYR A 335 -20.89 1.94 -9.48
N HIS A 336 -20.90 2.21 -8.18
CA HIS A 336 -20.99 3.57 -7.67
C HIS A 336 -19.91 4.43 -8.34
N TRP A 337 -20.31 5.59 -8.84
CA TRP A 337 -19.44 6.44 -9.66
C TRP A 337 -18.06 6.69 -9.01
N SER A 338 -18.02 6.92 -7.69
CA SER A 338 -16.77 7.14 -6.97
C SER A 338 -15.85 5.91 -6.95
N ASN A 339 -16.41 4.68 -6.91
CA ASN A 339 -15.62 3.45 -7.04
C ASN A 339 -15.04 3.31 -8.44
N VAL A 340 -15.86 3.56 -9.47
CA VAL A 340 -15.46 3.44 -10.88
C VAL A 340 -14.32 4.39 -11.22
N ILE A 341 -14.42 5.66 -10.81
CA ILE A 341 -13.38 6.67 -11.05
C ILE A 341 -12.07 6.30 -10.34
N GLN A 342 -12.15 5.85 -9.09
CA GLN A 342 -10.96 5.43 -8.33
C GLN A 342 -10.32 4.18 -8.96
N LEU A 343 -11.10 3.16 -9.31
CA LEU A 343 -10.59 1.96 -9.99
C LEU A 343 -9.98 2.30 -11.35
N TYR A 344 -10.60 3.22 -12.09
CA TYR A 344 -10.03 3.69 -13.35
C TYR A 344 -8.65 4.33 -13.13
N ALA A 345 -8.52 5.20 -12.13
CA ALA A 345 -7.26 5.83 -11.79
C ALA A 345 -6.18 4.80 -11.40
N LEU A 346 -6.53 3.87 -10.49
CA LEU A 346 -5.63 2.82 -10.00
C LEU A 346 -5.17 1.86 -11.11
N ASN A 347 -5.99 1.63 -12.14
CA ASN A 347 -5.64 0.74 -13.24
C ASN A 347 -4.91 1.43 -14.41
N ASN A 348 -4.98 2.77 -14.53
CA ASN A 348 -4.54 3.48 -15.73
C ASN A 348 -3.53 4.60 -15.48
N SER A 349 -3.17 4.87 -14.23
CA SER A 349 -2.23 5.95 -13.88
C SER A 349 -1.36 5.60 -12.69
N THR A 350 -0.21 6.26 -12.60
CA THR A 350 0.57 6.28 -11.35
C THR A 350 -0.15 7.19 -10.36
N CYS A 351 -0.55 6.62 -9.21
CA CYS A 351 -1.28 7.35 -8.18
C CYS A 351 -0.35 7.80 -7.06
N PHE A 352 -0.49 9.06 -6.65
CA PHE A 352 0.24 9.65 -5.54
C PHE A 352 -0.73 9.99 -4.42
N PHE A 353 -0.63 9.29 -3.29
CA PHE A 353 -1.48 9.48 -2.12
C PHE A 353 -0.82 10.47 -1.15
N ILE A 354 -1.39 11.66 -1.03
CA ILE A 354 -0.83 12.79 -0.27
C ILE A 354 -1.81 13.21 0.82
N GLY A 355 -1.34 13.26 2.07
CA GLY A 355 -2.19 13.65 3.21
C GLY A 355 -3.27 12.65 3.57
N LEU A 356 -3.21 11.43 3.07
CA LEU A 356 -4.09 10.31 3.40
C LEU A 356 -3.44 9.40 4.44
N SER A 357 -4.22 8.96 5.44
CA SER A 357 -3.74 7.96 6.42
C SER A 357 -3.66 6.55 5.84
N MET A 358 -4.21 6.32 4.67
CA MET A 358 -4.38 5.02 4.02
C MET A 358 -5.18 4.01 4.87
N LYS A 359 -6.03 4.51 5.76
CA LYS A 359 -6.90 3.70 6.64
C LYS A 359 -8.33 3.60 6.15
N ASP A 360 -8.73 4.39 5.14
CA ASP A 360 -10.08 4.33 4.57
C ASP A 360 -10.38 2.91 4.05
N PRO A 361 -11.44 2.23 4.54
CA PRO A 361 -11.72 0.85 4.19
C PRO A 361 -12.08 0.67 2.72
N ASN A 362 -12.75 1.67 2.10
CA ASN A 362 -13.11 1.59 0.70
C ASN A 362 -11.88 1.74 -0.19
N LEU A 363 -11.00 2.68 0.10
CA LEU A 363 -9.74 2.84 -0.63
C LEU A 363 -8.91 1.54 -0.58
N ARG A 364 -8.77 0.94 0.60
CA ARG A 364 -8.03 -0.32 0.77
C ARG A 364 -8.65 -1.46 -0.04
N ARG A 365 -9.98 -1.57 -0.05
CA ARG A 365 -10.71 -2.53 -0.89
C ARG A 365 -10.45 -2.29 -2.38
N LEU A 366 -10.46 -1.04 -2.82
CA LEU A 366 -10.23 -0.69 -4.23
C LEU A 366 -8.78 -0.97 -4.64
N LEU A 367 -7.81 -0.73 -3.77
CA LEU A 367 -6.41 -1.11 -3.99
C LEU A 367 -6.27 -2.63 -4.17
N ASP A 368 -6.86 -3.43 -3.29
CA ASP A 368 -6.84 -4.89 -3.41
C ASP A 368 -7.46 -5.39 -4.73
N ILE A 369 -8.58 -4.76 -5.15
CA ILE A 369 -9.27 -5.12 -6.41
C ILE A 369 -8.45 -4.73 -7.64
N SER A 370 -7.76 -3.58 -7.60
CA SER A 370 -6.98 -3.07 -8.73
C SER A 370 -5.64 -3.77 -8.91
N THR A 371 -5.14 -4.46 -7.88
CA THR A 371 -3.83 -5.13 -7.91
C THR A 371 -3.80 -6.19 -9.01
N LYS A 372 -2.91 -6.01 -9.98
CA LYS A 372 -2.64 -6.96 -11.06
C LYS A 372 -1.46 -7.83 -10.66
N ARG A 373 -1.73 -9.00 -10.13
CA ARG A 373 -0.68 -9.95 -9.75
C ARG A 373 0.21 -10.28 -10.95
N GLY A 374 1.43 -9.76 -10.95
CA GLY A 374 2.45 -10.06 -11.95
C GLY A 374 2.69 -8.99 -13.02
N ASP A 375 1.98 -7.87 -13.01
CA ASP A 375 2.28 -6.73 -13.89
C ASP A 375 2.99 -5.62 -13.10
N GLU A 376 4.31 -5.52 -13.24
CA GLU A 376 5.14 -4.51 -12.57
C GLU A 376 5.01 -3.10 -13.19
N SER A 377 4.14 -2.91 -14.17
CA SER A 377 4.09 -1.67 -14.95
C SER A 377 3.39 -0.50 -14.25
N ILE A 378 2.57 -0.77 -13.24
CA ILE A 378 1.84 0.26 -12.50
C ILE A 378 2.29 0.23 -11.05
N TYR A 379 2.83 1.36 -10.60
CA TYR A 379 3.26 1.56 -9.22
C TYR A 379 2.62 2.82 -8.66
N HIS A 380 2.14 2.71 -7.42
CA HIS A 380 1.59 3.85 -6.69
C HIS A 380 2.53 4.26 -5.55
N PHE A 381 2.39 5.49 -5.08
CA PHE A 381 3.22 6.03 -4.01
C PHE A 381 2.36 6.67 -2.93
N ALA A 382 2.59 6.29 -1.67
CA ALA A 382 1.91 6.89 -0.52
C ALA A 382 2.91 7.60 0.39
N PHE A 383 2.66 8.88 0.69
CA PHE A 383 3.46 9.67 1.61
C PHE A 383 2.90 9.52 3.02
N LEU A 384 3.61 8.80 3.89
CA LEU A 384 3.17 8.52 5.25
C LEU A 384 4.16 9.04 6.29
N LYS A 385 3.62 9.59 7.37
CA LYS A 385 4.44 10.01 8.49
C LYS A 385 4.95 8.82 9.28
N ARG A 386 6.24 8.82 9.58
CA ARG A 386 6.86 7.87 10.50
C ARG A 386 6.47 8.20 11.94
N ASP A 387 6.13 7.20 12.72
CA ASP A 387 5.91 7.31 14.17
C ASP A 387 6.56 6.10 14.89
N GLU A 388 6.70 6.21 16.19
CA GLU A 388 7.35 5.17 17.02
C GLU A 388 6.49 3.91 17.19
N PHE A 389 5.19 4.01 16.94
CA PHE A 389 4.24 2.92 17.18
C PHE A 389 3.99 2.07 15.94
N THR A 390 4.34 2.58 14.76
CA THR A 390 4.10 1.87 13.50
C THR A 390 5.18 0.83 13.22
N GLN A 391 4.77 -0.39 12.91
CA GLN A 391 5.68 -1.43 12.40
C GLN A 391 5.99 -1.18 10.92
N HIS A 392 6.90 -0.24 10.64
CA HIS A 392 7.15 0.31 9.30
C HIS A 392 7.37 -0.77 8.25
N LYS A 393 8.22 -1.77 8.51
CA LYS A 393 8.49 -2.84 7.53
C LYS A 393 7.28 -3.74 7.26
N LEU A 394 6.45 -4.01 8.26
CA LEU A 394 5.21 -4.76 8.08
C LEU A 394 4.21 -3.95 7.24
N THR A 395 4.09 -2.66 7.55
CA THR A 395 3.23 -1.74 6.80
C THR A 395 3.68 -1.64 5.33
N GLU A 396 4.98 -1.46 5.08
CA GLU A 396 5.53 -1.47 3.72
C GLU A 396 5.20 -2.75 2.95
N ASN A 397 5.34 -3.91 3.60
CA ASN A 397 5.05 -5.19 2.96
C ASN A 397 3.56 -5.33 2.60
N ILE A 398 2.65 -4.91 3.51
CA ILE A 398 1.20 -4.93 3.24
C ILE A 398 0.85 -4.02 2.05
N PHE A 399 1.39 -2.79 2.01
CA PHE A 399 1.10 -1.88 0.91
C PHE A 399 1.79 -2.28 -0.39
N ARG A 400 2.93 -2.94 -0.33
CA ARG A 400 3.58 -3.50 -1.52
C ARG A 400 2.74 -4.61 -2.18
N GLU A 401 2.04 -5.42 -1.40
CA GLU A 401 1.07 -6.39 -1.92
C GLU A 401 -0.09 -5.73 -2.69
N MET A 402 -0.36 -4.45 -2.40
CA MET A 402 -1.34 -3.60 -3.10
C MET A 402 -0.69 -2.70 -4.17
N GLU A 403 0.53 -2.99 -4.60
CA GLU A 403 1.31 -2.20 -5.58
C GLU A 403 1.57 -0.75 -5.16
N VAL A 404 1.56 -0.47 -3.85
CA VAL A 404 1.84 0.85 -3.28
C VAL A 404 3.19 0.87 -2.59
N GLN A 405 4.08 1.74 -3.02
CA GLN A 405 5.34 2.02 -2.34
C GLN A 405 5.17 3.19 -1.36
N ILE A 406 5.54 2.97 -0.09
CA ILE A 406 5.47 4.02 0.92
C ILE A 406 6.74 4.89 0.85
N ILE A 407 6.54 6.19 0.89
CA ILE A 407 7.57 7.22 1.06
C ILE A 407 7.38 7.79 2.46
N TRP A 408 8.24 7.38 3.38
CA TRP A 408 8.18 7.82 4.76
C TRP A 408 8.75 9.22 4.94
N TYR A 409 8.17 10.01 5.84
CA TYR A 409 8.72 11.28 6.33
C TYR A 409 8.53 11.38 7.85
N GLU A 410 9.37 12.15 8.54
CA GLU A 410 9.30 12.30 9.99
C GLU A 410 8.47 13.51 10.42
N LYS A 411 8.65 14.63 9.74
CA LYS A 411 7.99 15.89 10.07
C LYS A 411 7.10 16.38 8.93
N TYR A 412 5.97 16.94 9.27
CA TYR A 412 5.02 17.47 8.29
C TYR A 412 5.60 18.55 7.36
N ASP A 413 6.62 19.30 7.84
CA ASP A 413 7.33 20.31 7.05
C ASP A 413 8.26 19.73 5.98
N GLU A 414 8.59 18.44 6.04
CA GLU A 414 9.35 17.74 4.98
C GLU A 414 8.47 17.43 3.76
N LEU A 415 7.16 17.23 3.96
CA LEU A 415 6.26 16.75 2.91
C LEU A 415 6.17 17.69 1.68
N PRO A 416 6.11 19.03 1.82
CA PRO A 416 6.11 19.93 0.67
C PRO A 416 7.35 19.77 -0.23
N ASP A 417 8.52 19.56 0.34
CA ASP A 417 9.77 19.37 -0.41
C ASP A 417 9.80 18.01 -1.11
N LEU A 418 9.30 16.96 -0.45
CA LEU A 418 9.18 15.64 -1.06
C LEU A 418 8.23 15.66 -2.27
N ILE A 419 7.13 16.41 -2.18
CA ILE A 419 6.19 16.58 -3.29
C ILE A 419 6.85 17.34 -4.46
N ASN A 420 7.64 18.37 -4.19
CA ASN A 420 8.38 19.05 -5.24
C ASN A 420 9.37 18.12 -5.96
N LYS A 421 10.08 17.26 -5.22
CA LYS A 421 11.08 16.34 -5.78
C LYS A 421 10.51 15.33 -6.77
N ILE A 422 9.21 15.00 -6.71
CA ILE A 422 8.61 14.07 -7.67
C ILE A 422 8.36 14.70 -9.04
N SER A 423 8.35 16.03 -9.15
CA SER A 423 8.04 16.76 -10.39
C SER A 423 9.25 17.51 -10.98
N GLN A 424 10.37 17.53 -10.29
CA GLN A 424 11.63 18.11 -10.76
C GLN A 424 12.38 17.15 -11.68
#